data_3e560faad5f4b0c94eda728c24e2ab3e
#
_entry.id   3e560faad5f4b0c94eda728c24e2ab3e
#
_cell.length_a   1.000
_cell.length_b   1.000
_cell.length_c   1.000
_cell.angle_alpha   90.00
_cell.angle_beta   90.00
_cell.angle_gamma   90.00
#
_symmetry.space_group_name_H-M   'P 1'
#
loop_
_entity.id
_entity.type
_entity.pdbx_description
1 polymer ?
#
loop_
_entity_poly.entity_id
_entity_poly.type
_entity_poly.pdbx_seq_one_letter_code
_entity_poly.pdbx_strand_id
1 'polypeptide(L)'
;MANEIVTARKGPVLEITLNRPEIGNAASDAMAVELTKLLLGAGESSEIVVLRGAGDDFCVGRETMGKRPPGQQPDALELRRRNDVVFNCYGAFRRCEIPVIGVVRGRAFGFGCAIAAVCDITLAADSARFQVPEMAHNIMPTMVMSALVDRVPRKAMTYLVWSTAVVSPPRAREAGIVSEIFPAAELDA
;
A
#
# COMPACT_ATOMS: atom_id res chain seq x y z
N MET A 1 -18.76 9.33 -11.10
CA MET A 1 -17.60 9.35 -10.18
C MET A 1 -16.43 8.75 -10.94
N ALA A 2 -15.25 9.34 -10.89
CA ALA A 2 -14.07 8.76 -11.52
C ALA A 2 -13.76 7.40 -10.84
N ASN A 3 -13.25 6.43 -11.60
CA ASN A 3 -12.83 5.15 -11.04
C ASN A 3 -11.62 5.37 -10.12
N GLU A 4 -11.69 4.93 -8.87
CA GLU A 4 -10.61 5.06 -7.89
C GLU A 4 -9.40 4.17 -8.22
N ILE A 5 -9.62 3.13 -9.04
CA ILE A 5 -8.58 2.31 -9.67
C ILE A 5 -8.79 2.32 -11.16
N VAL A 6 -7.70 2.47 -11.90
CA VAL A 6 -7.66 2.32 -13.35
C VAL A 6 -6.77 1.13 -13.68
N THR A 7 -7.22 0.30 -14.61
CA THR A 7 -6.45 -0.83 -15.10
C THR A 7 -6.13 -0.68 -16.58
N ALA A 8 -4.95 -1.11 -16.97
CA ALA A 8 -4.55 -1.24 -18.36
C ALA A 8 -3.85 -2.59 -18.57
N ARG A 9 -3.96 -3.15 -19.77
CA ARG A 9 -3.27 -4.39 -20.11
C ARG A 9 -2.30 -4.13 -21.26
N LYS A 10 -1.04 -4.49 -21.06
CA LYS A 10 0.03 -4.36 -22.04
C LYS A 10 0.69 -5.73 -22.23
N GLY A 11 0.21 -6.49 -23.21
CA GLY A 11 0.65 -7.88 -23.39
C GLY A 11 0.36 -8.71 -22.12
N PRO A 12 1.39 -9.38 -21.54
CA PRO A 12 1.22 -10.20 -20.34
C PRO A 12 1.12 -9.39 -19.03
N VAL A 13 1.22 -8.06 -19.08
CA VAL A 13 1.28 -7.19 -17.91
C VAL A 13 -0.11 -6.58 -17.62
N LEU A 14 -0.59 -6.78 -16.39
CA LEU A 14 -1.73 -6.04 -15.84
C LEU A 14 -1.19 -4.83 -15.05
N GLU A 15 -1.40 -3.64 -15.58
CA GLU A 15 -1.14 -2.40 -14.84
C GLU A 15 -2.36 -2.04 -13.99
N ILE A 16 -2.14 -1.81 -12.70
CA ILE A 16 -3.14 -1.32 -11.74
C ILE A 16 -2.66 0.04 -11.24
N THR A 17 -3.45 1.07 -11.44
CA THR A 17 -3.13 2.43 -11.01
C THR A 17 -4.14 2.88 -9.96
N LEU A 18 -3.65 3.23 -8.76
CA LEU A 18 -4.43 3.93 -7.74
C LEU A 18 -4.70 5.34 -8.26
N ASN A 19 -5.96 5.73 -8.42
CA ASN A 19 -6.34 6.90 -9.22
C ASN A 19 -7.17 7.92 -8.42
N ARG A 20 -6.57 8.45 -7.37
CA ARG A 20 -7.07 9.57 -6.56
C ARG A 20 -5.94 10.56 -6.28
N PRO A 21 -5.25 11.07 -7.34
CA PRO A 21 -4.05 11.89 -7.17
C PRO A 21 -4.28 13.18 -6.37
N GLU A 22 -5.48 13.74 -6.42
CA GLU A 22 -5.87 14.96 -5.72
C GLU A 22 -5.81 14.84 -4.18
N ILE A 23 -5.85 13.63 -3.66
CA ILE A 23 -5.70 13.32 -2.23
C ILE A 23 -4.52 12.37 -1.96
N GLY A 24 -3.53 12.33 -2.87
CA GLY A 24 -2.34 11.48 -2.73
C GLY A 24 -2.67 9.98 -2.75
N ASN A 25 -3.69 9.57 -3.48
CA ASN A 25 -4.15 8.19 -3.59
C ASN A 25 -4.52 7.55 -2.24
N ALA A 26 -5.08 8.35 -1.31
CA ALA A 26 -5.59 7.83 -0.05
C ALA A 26 -6.63 6.74 -0.34
N ALA A 27 -6.42 5.55 0.25
CA ALA A 27 -7.22 4.37 -0.05
C ALA A 27 -8.56 4.39 0.68
N SER A 28 -9.66 4.32 -0.09
CA SER A 28 -11.00 4.03 0.41
C SER A 28 -11.18 2.53 0.65
N ASP A 29 -12.24 2.15 1.37
CA ASP A 29 -12.62 0.74 1.52
C ASP A 29 -13.00 0.13 0.15
N ALA A 30 -13.63 0.90 -0.74
CA ALA A 30 -13.97 0.46 -2.10
C ALA A 30 -12.72 0.18 -2.93
N MET A 31 -11.71 1.04 -2.86
CA MET A 31 -10.41 0.83 -3.51
C MET A 31 -9.72 -0.44 -3.00
N ALA A 32 -9.72 -0.69 -1.69
CA ALA A 32 -9.11 -1.90 -1.13
C ALA A 32 -9.86 -3.18 -1.54
N VAL A 33 -11.19 -3.14 -1.65
CA VAL A 33 -12.00 -4.26 -2.16
C VAL A 33 -11.71 -4.53 -3.63
N GLU A 34 -11.65 -3.48 -4.45
CA GLU A 34 -11.37 -3.62 -5.88
C GLU A 34 -9.95 -4.14 -6.14
N LEU A 35 -8.95 -3.60 -5.43
CA LEU A 35 -7.57 -4.10 -5.50
C LEU A 35 -7.49 -5.58 -5.12
N THR A 36 -8.25 -6.00 -4.08
CA THR A 36 -8.35 -7.42 -3.69
C THR A 36 -8.85 -8.29 -4.84
N LYS A 37 -9.91 -7.89 -5.52
CA LYS A 37 -10.48 -8.65 -6.65
C LYS A 37 -9.51 -8.73 -7.82
N LEU A 38 -8.90 -7.60 -8.18
CA LEU A 38 -7.94 -7.52 -9.29
C LEU A 38 -6.74 -8.44 -9.06
N LEU A 39 -6.18 -8.45 -7.86
CA LEU A 39 -5.05 -9.32 -7.52
C LEU A 39 -5.41 -10.80 -7.56
N LEU A 40 -6.57 -11.18 -7.00
CA LEU A 40 -7.00 -12.58 -6.98
C LEU A 40 -7.37 -13.14 -8.37
N GLY A 41 -7.80 -12.29 -9.29
CA GLY A 41 -8.13 -12.68 -10.68
C GLY A 41 -7.00 -12.44 -11.68
N ALA A 42 -5.85 -11.88 -11.26
CA ALA A 42 -4.82 -11.42 -12.18
C ALA A 42 -4.20 -12.58 -13.00
N GLY A 43 -4.00 -13.75 -12.38
CA GLY A 43 -3.38 -14.92 -13.02
C GLY A 43 -4.20 -15.54 -14.17
N GLU A 44 -5.51 -15.26 -14.26
CA GLU A 44 -6.36 -15.81 -15.33
C GLU A 44 -5.94 -15.32 -16.73
N SER A 45 -5.28 -14.15 -16.81
CA SER A 45 -5.07 -13.49 -18.11
C SER A 45 -3.84 -12.58 -18.16
N SER A 46 -2.97 -12.67 -17.18
CA SER A 46 -1.72 -11.92 -17.09
C SER A 46 -0.63 -12.77 -16.45
N GLU A 47 0.62 -12.38 -16.62
CA GLU A 47 1.80 -13.05 -16.05
C GLU A 47 2.47 -12.19 -14.97
N ILE A 48 2.21 -10.89 -14.97
CA ILE A 48 2.79 -9.92 -14.03
C ILE A 48 1.75 -8.84 -13.73
N VAL A 49 1.70 -8.40 -12.47
CA VAL A 49 0.98 -7.20 -12.05
C VAL A 49 1.99 -6.08 -11.79
N VAL A 50 1.72 -4.89 -12.31
CA VAL A 50 2.42 -3.65 -11.96
C VAL A 50 1.45 -2.73 -11.24
N LEU A 51 1.74 -2.41 -9.98
CA LEU A 51 0.94 -1.52 -9.14
C LEU A 51 1.64 -0.18 -8.98
N ARG A 52 0.94 0.91 -9.30
CA ARG A 52 1.44 2.28 -9.16
C ARG A 52 0.38 3.26 -8.66
N GLY A 53 0.80 4.46 -8.29
CA GLY A 53 -0.09 5.59 -8.01
C GLY A 53 -0.11 6.56 -9.18
N ALA A 54 -1.27 7.18 -9.45
CA ALA A 54 -1.38 8.33 -10.33
C ALA A 54 -0.82 9.59 -9.66
N GLY A 55 -0.24 10.51 -10.44
CA GLY A 55 0.31 11.76 -9.94
C GLY A 55 1.60 11.59 -9.16
N ASP A 56 1.77 12.42 -8.12
CA ASP A 56 3.06 12.56 -7.42
C ASP A 56 3.27 11.53 -6.31
N ASP A 57 2.23 10.91 -5.79
CA ASP A 57 2.30 9.98 -4.67
C ASP A 57 1.87 8.56 -5.04
N PHE A 58 2.48 7.59 -4.39
CA PHE A 58 2.04 6.21 -4.49
C PHE A 58 0.71 6.01 -3.73
N CYS A 59 0.72 6.22 -2.41
CA CYS A 59 -0.47 6.19 -1.56
C CYS A 59 -0.13 6.76 -0.18
N VAL A 60 -0.84 7.78 0.26
CA VAL A 60 -0.57 8.47 1.54
C VAL A 60 -1.24 7.84 2.75
N GLY A 61 -1.86 6.67 2.58
CA GLY A 61 -2.50 5.94 3.67
C GLY A 61 -3.95 5.59 3.38
N ARG A 62 -4.65 5.14 4.41
CA ARG A 62 -6.09 4.89 4.34
C ARG A 62 -6.86 6.19 4.56
N GLU A 63 -7.91 6.39 3.79
CA GLU A 63 -8.84 7.48 4.05
C GLU A 63 -9.39 7.37 5.46
N THR A 64 -9.17 8.40 6.26
CA THR A 64 -9.67 8.40 7.64
C THR A 64 -11.18 8.47 7.61
N MET A 65 -11.80 7.58 8.34
CA MET A 65 -13.22 7.63 8.58
C MET A 65 -13.59 9.01 9.10
N GLY A 66 -14.58 9.63 8.48
CA GLY A 66 -15.07 10.92 8.91
C GLY A 66 -15.19 10.99 10.45
N LYS A 67 -14.96 12.17 11.03
CA LYS A 67 -15.02 12.36 12.47
C LYS A 67 -16.34 11.79 12.98
N ARG A 68 -16.26 10.77 13.85
CA ARG A 68 -17.43 10.23 14.50
C ARG A 68 -18.07 11.29 15.40
N PRO A 69 -19.40 11.30 15.49
CA PRO A 69 -20.07 12.08 16.51
C PRO A 69 -19.52 11.70 17.89
N PRO A 70 -19.28 12.66 18.78
CA PRO A 70 -18.87 12.37 20.14
C PRO A 70 -19.84 11.38 20.81
N GLY A 71 -19.30 10.32 21.45
CA GLY A 71 -20.10 9.34 22.20
C GLY A 71 -20.55 8.10 21.41
N GLN A 72 -20.40 8.04 20.10
CA GLN A 72 -20.66 6.80 19.34
C GLN A 72 -19.39 5.93 19.30
N GLN A 73 -19.40 4.84 20.03
CA GLN A 73 -18.44 3.76 19.83
C GLN A 73 -18.98 2.80 18.75
N PRO A 74 -18.16 2.33 17.81
CA PRO A 74 -18.60 1.31 16.86
C PRO A 74 -18.90 0.02 17.61
N ASP A 75 -19.89 -0.72 17.15
CA ASP A 75 -20.01 -2.12 17.50
C ASP A 75 -18.71 -2.87 17.12
N ALA A 76 -18.26 -3.77 17.98
CA ALA A 76 -17.04 -4.55 17.76
C ALA A 76 -17.09 -5.37 16.47
N LEU A 77 -18.26 -5.87 16.08
CA LEU A 77 -18.46 -6.60 14.84
C LEU A 77 -18.38 -5.68 13.60
N GLU A 78 -18.91 -4.47 13.70
CA GLU A 78 -18.77 -3.46 12.65
C GLU A 78 -17.30 -3.09 12.46
N LEU A 79 -16.59 -2.82 13.56
CA LEU A 79 -15.17 -2.50 13.52
C LEU A 79 -14.35 -3.64 12.89
N ARG A 80 -14.66 -4.89 13.24
CA ARG A 80 -14.04 -6.07 12.66
C ARG A 80 -14.26 -6.12 11.15
N ARG A 81 -15.51 -6.01 10.68
CA ARG A 81 -15.84 -6.06 9.24
C ARG A 81 -15.08 -5.01 8.43
N ARG A 82 -14.95 -3.81 8.98
CA ARG A 82 -14.19 -2.72 8.35
C ARG A 82 -12.69 -2.98 8.30
N ASN A 83 -12.15 -3.62 9.33
CA ASN A 83 -10.75 -4.00 9.37
C ASN A 83 -10.47 -5.20 8.43
N ASP A 84 -11.40 -6.14 8.31
CA ASP A 84 -11.30 -7.31 7.43
C ASP A 84 -11.08 -6.89 5.97
N VAL A 85 -11.61 -5.74 5.53
CA VAL A 85 -11.34 -5.20 4.17
C VAL A 85 -9.83 -5.01 3.94
N VAL A 86 -9.13 -4.43 4.90
CA VAL A 86 -7.70 -4.16 4.79
C VAL A 86 -6.88 -5.46 4.92
N PHE A 87 -7.23 -6.32 5.88
CA PHE A 87 -6.55 -7.63 6.03
C PHE A 87 -6.72 -8.50 4.78
N ASN A 88 -7.91 -8.50 4.19
CA ASN A 88 -8.18 -9.24 2.95
C ASN A 88 -7.36 -8.67 1.79
N CYS A 89 -7.21 -7.34 1.70
CA CYS A 89 -6.38 -6.70 0.69
C CYS A 89 -4.90 -7.12 0.82
N TYR A 90 -4.31 -7.03 2.01
CA TYR A 90 -2.95 -7.52 2.24
C TYR A 90 -2.80 -9.03 1.97
N GLY A 91 -3.82 -9.81 2.35
CA GLY A 91 -3.87 -11.24 2.05
C GLY A 91 -3.96 -11.55 0.55
N ALA A 92 -4.55 -10.66 -0.26
CA ALA A 92 -4.64 -10.85 -1.70
C ALA A 92 -3.27 -10.78 -2.39
N PHE A 93 -2.37 -9.90 -1.96
CA PHE A 93 -0.99 -9.88 -2.46
C PHE A 93 -0.28 -11.22 -2.24
N ARG A 94 -0.46 -11.84 -1.06
CA ARG A 94 0.15 -13.14 -0.74
C ARG A 94 -0.48 -14.32 -1.48
N ARG A 95 -1.71 -14.16 -1.95
CA ARG A 95 -2.47 -15.19 -2.68
C ARG A 95 -2.49 -14.95 -4.18
N CYS A 96 -1.94 -13.82 -4.64
CA CYS A 96 -1.76 -13.56 -6.06
C CYS A 96 -0.84 -14.64 -6.64
N GLU A 97 -1.28 -15.30 -7.70
CA GLU A 97 -0.56 -16.44 -8.30
C GLU A 97 0.57 -15.99 -9.23
N ILE A 98 0.66 -14.70 -9.52
CA ILE A 98 1.67 -14.09 -10.39
C ILE A 98 2.39 -12.96 -9.64
N PRO A 99 3.64 -12.63 -10.01
CA PRO A 99 4.41 -11.59 -9.34
C PRO A 99 3.72 -10.23 -9.36
N VAL A 100 3.75 -9.53 -8.23
CA VAL A 100 3.27 -8.16 -8.08
C VAL A 100 4.45 -7.23 -7.88
N ILE A 101 4.64 -6.30 -8.82
CA ILE A 101 5.69 -5.28 -8.80
C ILE A 101 5.07 -3.95 -8.39
N GLY A 102 5.51 -3.40 -7.26
CA GLY A 102 5.14 -2.06 -6.82
C GLY A 102 6.10 -1.02 -7.40
N VAL A 103 5.57 0.01 -8.04
CA VAL A 103 6.33 1.16 -8.56
C VAL A 103 6.00 2.38 -7.71
N VAL A 104 6.92 2.77 -6.82
CA VAL A 104 6.67 3.74 -5.76
C VAL A 104 7.35 5.07 -6.06
N ARG A 105 6.52 6.09 -6.27
CA ARG A 105 6.93 7.50 -6.38
C ARG A 105 6.32 8.29 -5.22
N GLY A 106 7.00 9.36 -4.77
CA GLY A 106 6.49 10.22 -3.71
C GLY A 106 6.23 9.49 -2.41
N ARG A 107 5.08 9.71 -1.79
CA ARG A 107 4.74 9.20 -0.46
C ARG A 107 4.10 7.82 -0.53
N ALA A 108 4.61 6.91 0.28
CA ALA A 108 4.03 5.59 0.59
C ALA A 108 3.90 5.48 2.11
N PHE A 109 2.75 5.91 2.65
CA PHE A 109 2.52 6.04 4.10
C PHE A 109 1.40 5.11 4.58
N GLY A 110 1.51 4.58 5.80
CA GLY A 110 0.50 3.71 6.41
C GLY A 110 0.10 2.55 5.49
N PHE A 111 -1.15 2.54 5.02
CA PHE A 111 -1.63 1.55 4.04
C PHE A 111 -0.75 1.52 2.78
N GLY A 112 -0.29 2.67 2.27
CA GLY A 112 0.62 2.75 1.13
C GLY A 112 1.97 2.09 1.40
N CYS A 113 2.55 2.30 2.57
CA CYS A 113 3.78 1.62 3.00
C CYS A 113 3.57 0.11 3.12
N ALA A 114 2.41 -0.30 3.64
CA ALA A 114 2.06 -1.70 3.79
C ALA A 114 1.92 -2.42 2.43
N ILE A 115 1.18 -1.84 1.47
CA ILE A 115 1.02 -2.45 0.14
C ILE A 115 2.33 -2.44 -0.65
N ALA A 116 3.18 -1.42 -0.51
CA ALA A 116 4.52 -1.44 -1.08
C ALA A 116 5.36 -2.61 -0.52
N ALA A 117 5.31 -2.84 0.80
CA ALA A 117 6.07 -3.92 1.43
C ALA A 117 5.57 -5.33 1.09
N VAL A 118 4.27 -5.51 0.82
CA VAL A 118 3.72 -6.84 0.46
C VAL A 118 3.83 -7.17 -1.03
N CYS A 119 4.16 -6.21 -1.89
CA CYS A 119 4.57 -6.51 -3.26
C CYS A 119 5.77 -7.47 -3.25
N ASP A 120 5.89 -8.31 -4.27
CA ASP A 120 7.03 -9.25 -4.39
C ASP A 120 8.32 -8.51 -4.73
N ILE A 121 8.20 -7.48 -5.55
CA ILE A 121 9.29 -6.56 -5.91
C ILE A 121 8.78 -5.14 -5.74
N THR A 122 9.59 -4.27 -5.12
CA THR A 122 9.26 -2.85 -4.99
C THR A 122 10.37 -1.99 -5.56
N LEU A 123 10.06 -1.29 -6.65
CA LEU A 123 10.93 -0.32 -7.30
C LEU A 123 10.56 1.07 -6.80
N ALA A 124 11.52 1.84 -6.31
CA ALA A 124 11.24 3.14 -5.72
C ALA A 124 12.04 4.26 -6.42
N ALA A 125 11.40 5.41 -6.60
CA ALA A 125 12.13 6.62 -6.93
C ALA A 125 13.08 7.00 -5.79
N ASP A 126 14.22 7.59 -6.09
CA ASP A 126 15.18 8.14 -5.12
C ASP A 126 14.58 9.24 -4.24
N SER A 127 13.54 9.91 -4.75
CA SER A 127 12.76 10.92 -4.04
C SER A 127 11.62 10.36 -3.19
N ALA A 128 11.31 9.05 -3.27
CA ALA A 128 10.20 8.45 -2.52
C ALA A 128 10.39 8.55 -0.99
N ARG A 129 9.29 8.46 -0.26
CA ARG A 129 9.27 8.52 1.21
C ARG A 129 8.33 7.45 1.76
N PHE A 130 8.77 6.76 2.80
CA PHE A 130 8.02 5.70 3.44
C PHE A 130 7.78 6.03 4.91
N GLN A 131 6.62 5.67 5.44
CA GLN A 131 6.28 5.93 6.84
C GLN A 131 5.22 4.96 7.35
N VAL A 132 5.30 4.62 8.63
CA VAL A 132 4.25 3.94 9.42
C VAL A 132 3.78 4.94 10.49
N PRO A 133 2.80 5.82 10.20
CA PRO A 133 2.46 6.97 11.04
C PRO A 133 1.46 6.65 12.15
N GLU A 134 0.92 5.45 12.23
CA GLU A 134 -0.23 5.07 13.06
C GLU A 134 -0.06 5.48 14.53
N MET A 135 1.11 5.19 15.13
CA MET A 135 1.38 5.52 16.54
C MET A 135 1.40 7.03 16.81
N ALA A 136 1.82 7.85 15.84
CA ALA A 136 1.76 9.31 15.98
C ALA A 136 0.31 9.85 16.05
N HIS A 137 -0.65 9.06 15.57
CA HIS A 137 -2.09 9.38 15.59
C HIS A 137 -2.86 8.61 16.68
N ASN A 138 -2.17 7.97 17.63
CA ASN A 138 -2.75 7.09 18.64
C ASN A 138 -3.58 5.94 18.06
N ILE A 139 -3.17 5.42 16.90
CA ILE A 139 -3.78 4.28 16.23
C ILE A 139 -2.88 3.06 16.44
N MET A 140 -3.46 1.95 16.91
CA MET A 140 -2.74 0.68 17.00
C MET A 140 -2.33 0.21 15.60
N PRO A 141 -1.04 -0.05 15.35
CA PRO A 141 -0.53 -0.36 14.00
C PRO A 141 -0.75 -1.82 13.57
N THR A 142 -1.74 -2.51 14.14
CA THR A 142 -1.97 -3.95 13.93
C THR A 142 -2.18 -4.33 12.48
N MET A 143 -2.89 -3.50 11.71
CA MET A 143 -3.11 -3.76 10.28
C MET A 143 -1.81 -3.64 9.48
N VAL A 144 -1.10 -2.54 9.64
CA VAL A 144 0.19 -2.35 8.95
C VAL A 144 1.21 -3.41 9.38
N MET A 145 1.29 -3.72 10.68
CA MET A 145 2.18 -4.78 11.16
C MET A 145 1.86 -6.14 10.55
N SER A 146 0.58 -6.46 10.29
CA SER A 146 0.20 -7.72 9.63
C SER A 146 0.70 -7.81 8.19
N ALA A 147 0.88 -6.67 7.52
CA ALA A 147 1.50 -6.61 6.20
C ALA A 147 3.02 -6.80 6.28
N LEU A 148 3.66 -6.24 7.31
CA LEU A 148 5.12 -6.20 7.42
C LEU A 148 5.74 -7.47 8.01
N VAL A 149 5.00 -8.28 8.77
CA VAL A 149 5.54 -9.32 9.66
C VAL A 149 6.37 -10.40 8.96
N ASP A 150 6.07 -10.70 7.70
CA ASP A 150 6.77 -11.68 6.87
C ASP A 150 7.66 -11.06 5.78
N ARG A 151 7.72 -9.73 5.71
CA ARG A 151 8.45 -8.98 4.67
C ARG A 151 9.61 -8.16 5.25
N VAL A 152 9.46 -7.69 6.47
CA VAL A 152 10.39 -6.76 7.12
C VAL A 152 10.99 -7.41 8.36
N PRO A 153 12.33 -7.40 8.55
CA PRO A 153 12.94 -7.90 9.76
C PRO A 153 12.32 -7.28 11.01
N ARG A 154 12.10 -8.10 12.05
CA ARG A 154 11.43 -7.69 13.29
C ARG A 154 11.98 -6.39 13.87
N LYS A 155 13.30 -6.21 13.88
CA LYS A 155 13.93 -5.00 14.42
C LYS A 155 13.60 -3.75 13.59
N ALA A 156 13.60 -3.88 12.27
CA ALA A 156 13.24 -2.80 11.37
C ALA A 156 11.75 -2.45 11.49
N MET A 157 10.88 -3.45 11.56
CA MET A 157 9.43 -3.24 11.81
C MET A 157 9.21 -2.49 13.13
N THR A 158 9.86 -2.92 14.22
CA THR A 158 9.76 -2.25 15.53
C THR A 158 10.20 -0.79 15.43
N TYR A 159 11.32 -0.52 14.74
CA TYR A 159 11.79 0.85 14.54
C TYR A 159 10.77 1.70 13.76
N LEU A 160 10.28 1.22 12.62
CA LEU A 160 9.30 1.95 11.79
C LEU A 160 8.04 2.31 12.57
N VAL A 161 7.50 1.34 13.31
CA VAL A 161 6.26 1.49 14.08
C VAL A 161 6.43 2.47 15.25
N TRP A 162 7.49 2.32 16.05
CA TRP A 162 7.66 3.13 17.26
C TRP A 162 8.21 4.52 16.98
N SER A 163 9.13 4.66 16.02
CA SER A 163 9.68 5.97 15.69
C SER A 163 8.71 6.84 14.90
N THR A 164 7.80 6.21 14.15
CA THR A 164 6.92 6.89 13.17
C THR A 164 7.71 7.78 12.19
N ALA A 165 9.00 7.54 12.04
CA ALA A 165 9.87 8.35 11.22
C ALA A 165 9.56 8.18 9.73
N VAL A 166 9.63 9.28 8.98
CA VAL A 166 9.72 9.21 7.53
C VAL A 166 11.09 8.71 7.14
N VAL A 167 11.15 7.62 6.38
CA VAL A 167 12.41 7.01 5.93
C VAL A 167 12.63 7.19 4.45
N SER A 168 13.89 7.36 4.07
CA SER A 168 14.32 7.46 2.67
C SER A 168 14.33 6.09 1.98
N PRO A 169 14.36 6.03 0.62
CA PRO A 169 14.41 4.77 -0.11
C PRO A 169 15.61 3.88 0.26
N PRO A 170 16.84 4.39 0.46
CA PRO A 170 17.95 3.57 0.96
C PRO A 170 17.63 2.90 2.31
N ARG A 171 17.01 3.66 3.23
CA ARG A 171 16.63 3.11 4.54
C ARG A 171 15.48 2.10 4.43
N ALA A 172 14.53 2.33 3.52
CA ALA A 172 13.45 1.41 3.23
C ALA A 172 13.96 0.11 2.58
N ARG A 173 15.01 0.19 1.75
CA ARG A 173 15.70 -0.97 1.17
C ARG A 173 16.42 -1.79 2.25
N GLU A 174 17.16 -1.15 3.14
CA GLU A 174 17.78 -1.82 4.30
C GLU A 174 16.74 -2.51 5.19
N ALA A 175 15.55 -1.94 5.29
CA ALA A 175 14.43 -2.51 6.03
C ALA A 175 13.69 -3.63 5.29
N GLY A 176 13.98 -3.91 4.02
CA GLY A 176 13.33 -4.94 3.22
C GLY A 176 12.00 -4.52 2.57
N ILE A 177 11.66 -3.23 2.58
CA ILE A 177 10.46 -2.71 1.90
C ILE A 177 10.72 -2.46 0.42
N VAL A 178 11.90 -1.96 0.06
CA VAL A 178 12.29 -1.60 -1.30
C VAL A 178 13.30 -2.61 -1.81
N SER A 179 13.10 -3.09 -3.04
CA SER A 179 14.03 -3.98 -3.74
C SER A 179 15.13 -3.20 -4.45
N GLU A 180 14.76 -2.16 -5.19
CA GLU A 180 15.69 -1.36 -5.97
C GLU A 180 15.27 0.11 -6.07
N ILE A 181 16.25 1.00 -6.25
CA ILE A 181 16.06 2.45 -6.27
C ILE A 181 16.53 2.98 -7.61
N PHE A 182 15.71 3.82 -8.22
CA PHE A 182 15.99 4.47 -9.50
C PHE A 182 15.91 5.99 -9.38
N PRO A 183 16.65 6.74 -10.21
CA PRO A 183 16.36 8.15 -10.40
C PRO A 183 14.87 8.34 -10.75
N ALA A 184 14.23 9.35 -10.18
CA ALA A 184 12.79 9.56 -10.39
C ALA A 184 12.40 9.68 -11.87
N ALA A 185 13.31 10.19 -12.72
CA ALA A 185 13.11 10.32 -14.15
C ALA A 185 13.17 8.98 -14.92
N GLU A 186 13.77 7.94 -14.33
CA GLU A 186 14.00 6.63 -14.97
C GLU A 186 13.03 5.55 -14.46
N LEU A 187 12.24 5.86 -13.42
CA LEU A 187 11.37 4.88 -12.76
C LEU A 187 10.29 4.28 -13.68
N ASP A 188 9.88 4.99 -14.72
CA ASP A 188 8.85 4.55 -15.68
C ASP A 188 9.45 4.04 -17.00
N ALA A 189 10.77 4.03 -17.14
CA ALA A 189 11.48 3.51 -18.31
C ALA A 189 11.60 1.98 -18.25
#